data_232ddfdc47c2ecb6d478dc2f8bec532b
#
_entry.id   232ddfdc47c2ecb6d478dc2f8bec532b
#
_cell.length_a   1.000
_cell.length_b   1.000
_cell.length_c   1.000
_cell.angle_alpha   90.00
_cell.angle_beta   90.00
_cell.angle_gamma   90.00
#
_symmetry.space_group_name_H-M   'P 1'
#
loop_
_entity.id
_entity.type
_entity.pdbx_description
1 polymer ?
#
loop_
_entity_poly.entity_id
_entity_poly.type
_entity_poly.pdbx_seq_one_letter_code
_entity_poly.pdbx_strand_id
1 'polypeptide(L)'
;MIGDRLAARLERRALALDPRAAPSLVTAAEHAGARAAPNGGPSGSLLDLFGEGERAWRVTEDGIAVVPVEGMLVARADWLSRLLGAVDYPGLLDRVREAYAAPGVRGVLLEIDSPGGEVAGLFDAMEGLAAIRAEAGRPLWAVASDLAASAAYGIASVADRILVTRTG
;
A
#
# COMPACT_ATOMS: atom_id res chain seq x y z
N MET A 1 15.92 6.64 -17.84
CA MET A 1 16.28 7.56 -16.74
C MET A 1 15.41 7.43 -15.48
N ILE A 2 14.08 7.31 -15.57
CA ILE A 2 13.21 7.15 -14.37
C ILE A 2 13.29 5.72 -13.84
N GLY A 3 13.22 4.73 -14.71
CA GLY A 3 13.36 3.31 -14.36
C GLY A 3 14.69 2.97 -13.69
N ASP A 4 15.78 3.58 -14.17
CA ASP A 4 17.13 3.37 -13.63
C ASP A 4 17.26 3.86 -12.17
N ARG A 5 16.58 4.95 -11.81
CA ARG A 5 16.60 5.48 -10.44
C ARG A 5 15.81 4.60 -9.48
N LEU A 6 14.70 4.03 -9.92
CA LEU A 6 13.93 3.10 -9.11
C LEU A 6 14.70 1.78 -8.93
N ALA A 7 15.25 1.23 -10.02
CA ALA A 7 16.08 0.03 -9.96
C ALA A 7 17.26 0.22 -9.00
N ALA A 8 18.02 1.34 -9.13
CA ALA A 8 19.12 1.68 -8.25
C ALA A 8 18.71 1.88 -6.78
N ARG A 9 17.47 2.31 -6.51
CA ARG A 9 16.95 2.43 -5.16
C ARG A 9 16.60 1.05 -4.58
N LEU A 10 16.00 0.19 -5.39
CA LEU A 10 15.65 -1.17 -4.99
C LEU A 10 16.90 -2.01 -4.70
N GLU A 11 17.96 -1.86 -5.49
CA GLU A 11 19.24 -2.56 -5.29
C GLU A 11 19.98 -2.16 -4.01
N ARG A 12 19.76 -0.95 -3.51
CA ARG A 12 20.49 -0.39 -2.35
C ARG A 12 19.78 -0.59 -1.01
N ARG A 13 18.57 -1.12 -1.01
CA ARG A 13 17.77 -1.32 0.21
C ARG A 13 17.49 -2.79 0.42
N ALA A 14 17.54 -3.21 1.69
CA ALA A 14 17.05 -4.54 2.04
C ALA A 14 15.54 -4.60 1.79
N LEU A 15 15.14 -5.43 0.85
CA LEU A 15 13.74 -5.64 0.47
C LEU A 15 13.26 -6.96 1.01
N ALA A 16 12.11 -6.92 1.67
CA ALA A 16 11.31 -8.09 1.97
C ALA A 16 10.31 -8.31 0.82
N LEU A 17 10.78 -8.86 -0.30
CA LEU A 17 9.99 -9.11 -1.51
C LEU A 17 9.91 -10.60 -1.81
N ASP A 18 8.78 -11.04 -2.37
CA ASP A 18 8.74 -12.32 -3.07
C ASP A 18 9.62 -12.22 -4.32
N PRO A 19 10.62 -13.12 -4.48
CA PRO A 19 11.50 -13.11 -5.64
C PRO A 19 10.78 -13.19 -6.99
N ARG A 20 9.56 -13.75 -7.02
CA ARG A 20 8.72 -13.85 -8.22
C ARG A 20 8.14 -12.51 -8.66
N ALA A 21 8.03 -11.55 -7.76
CA ALA A 21 7.53 -10.21 -8.07
C ALA A 21 8.60 -9.28 -8.68
N ALA A 22 9.88 -9.60 -8.53
CA ALA A 22 10.97 -8.77 -9.03
C ALA A 22 10.89 -8.46 -10.55
N PRO A 23 10.60 -9.42 -11.44
CA PRO A 23 10.44 -9.14 -12.87
C PRO A 23 9.28 -8.17 -13.16
N SER A 24 8.15 -8.32 -12.46
CA SER A 24 6.96 -7.47 -12.64
C SER A 24 7.26 -6.02 -12.21
N LEU A 25 8.06 -5.81 -11.18
CA LEU A 25 8.45 -4.47 -10.72
C LEU A 25 9.38 -3.78 -11.73
N VAL A 26 10.31 -4.51 -12.34
CA VAL A 26 11.18 -3.98 -13.40
C VAL A 26 10.33 -3.57 -14.60
N THR A 27 9.42 -4.44 -15.04
CA THR A 27 8.50 -4.16 -16.15
C THR A 27 7.58 -2.98 -15.86
N ALA A 28 7.06 -2.86 -14.65
CA ALA A 28 6.24 -1.72 -14.23
C ALA A 28 7.05 -0.40 -14.25
N ALA A 29 8.31 -0.44 -13.81
CA ALA A 29 9.21 0.73 -13.86
C ALA A 29 9.53 1.15 -15.31
N GLU A 30 9.73 0.19 -16.21
CA GLU A 30 9.95 0.44 -17.64
C GLU A 30 8.71 1.05 -18.32
N HIS A 31 7.51 0.53 -18.02
CA HIS A 31 6.25 1.06 -18.56
C HIS A 31 5.91 2.44 -18.02
N ALA A 32 6.23 2.74 -16.78
CA ALA A 32 6.07 4.08 -16.20
C ALA A 32 7.02 5.08 -16.87
N GLY A 33 8.25 4.66 -17.17
CA GLY A 33 9.21 5.46 -17.94
C GLY A 33 8.76 5.73 -19.39
N ALA A 34 8.06 4.78 -20.01
CA ALA A 34 7.55 4.91 -21.38
C ALA A 34 6.29 5.81 -21.49
N ARG A 35 5.55 5.99 -20.40
CA ARG A 35 4.37 6.88 -20.35
C ARG A 35 4.70 8.35 -20.09
N ALA A 36 5.94 8.67 -19.72
CA ALA A 36 6.41 10.05 -19.70
C ALA A 36 6.60 10.55 -21.15
N ALA A 37 5.53 11.13 -21.72
CA ALA A 37 5.53 11.63 -23.08
C ALA A 37 6.63 12.69 -23.29
N PRO A 38 7.33 12.66 -24.44
CA PRO A 38 8.47 13.53 -24.68
C PRO A 38 8.08 14.98 -25.08
N ASN A 39 6.82 15.34 -25.18
CA ASN A 39 6.43 16.68 -25.59
C ASN A 39 5.14 17.14 -24.91
N GLY A 40 5.28 18.16 -24.07
CA GLY A 40 4.19 18.91 -23.51
C GLY A 40 3.98 18.60 -22.03
N GLY A 41 4.32 19.56 -21.16
CA GLY A 41 3.92 19.53 -19.78
C GLY A 41 2.39 19.42 -19.68
N PRO A 42 1.86 18.70 -18.68
CA PRO A 42 0.43 18.65 -18.47
C PRO A 42 -0.06 20.04 -18.12
N SER A 43 -0.81 20.64 -19.03
CA SER A 43 -1.60 21.85 -18.79
C SER A 43 -2.90 21.53 -18.05
N GLY A 44 -2.95 20.40 -17.39
CA GLY A 44 -3.92 20.04 -16.39
C GLY A 44 -3.28 20.19 -15.02
N SER A 45 -4.00 20.77 -14.08
CA SER A 45 -3.54 20.84 -12.69
C SER A 45 -3.08 19.47 -12.23
N LEU A 46 -1.91 19.39 -11.57
CA LEU A 46 -1.48 18.17 -10.91
C LEU A 46 -2.58 17.60 -9.99
N LEU A 47 -3.50 18.43 -9.54
CA LEU A 47 -4.69 18.11 -8.77
C LEU A 47 -5.72 17.29 -9.56
N ASP A 48 -5.76 17.40 -10.89
CA ASP A 48 -6.66 16.60 -11.74
C ASP A 48 -6.12 15.18 -11.98
N LEU A 49 -4.82 14.96 -11.79
CA LEU A 49 -4.21 13.62 -11.81
C LEU A 49 -4.37 12.90 -10.47
N PHE A 50 -4.54 13.66 -9.40
CA PHE A 50 -4.87 13.17 -8.07
C PHE A 50 -6.31 13.57 -7.78
N GLY A 51 -7.26 12.82 -8.38
CA GLY A 51 -8.68 13.10 -8.27
C GLY A 51 -9.06 13.54 -6.86
N GLU A 52 -9.59 14.76 -6.75
CA GLU A 52 -10.16 15.24 -5.51
C GLU A 52 -11.25 14.26 -5.06
N GLY A 53 -11.04 13.58 -3.95
CA GLY A 53 -12.12 13.09 -3.13
C GLY A 53 -12.47 11.62 -3.17
N GLU A 54 -11.77 10.74 -3.86
CA GLU A 54 -11.93 9.31 -3.54
C GLU A 54 -11.16 9.02 -2.25
N ARG A 55 -11.93 8.72 -1.19
CA ARG A 55 -11.33 8.23 0.05
C ARG A 55 -10.45 7.04 -0.31
N ALA A 56 -9.22 7.03 0.17
CA ALA A 56 -8.29 5.93 -0.06
C ALA A 56 -8.74 4.61 0.63
N TRP A 57 -10.02 4.51 0.98
CA TRP A 57 -10.73 3.37 1.57
C TRP A 57 -12.24 3.54 1.40
N ARG A 58 -13.00 2.44 1.42
CA ARG A 58 -14.45 2.41 1.28
C ARG A 58 -15.12 1.79 2.50
N VAL A 59 -16.39 2.11 2.75
CA VAL A 59 -17.18 1.49 3.82
C VAL A 59 -18.26 0.61 3.19
N THR A 60 -18.41 -0.61 3.69
CA THR A 60 -19.47 -1.52 3.31
C THR A 60 -20.77 -1.15 4.03
N GLU A 61 -21.90 -1.68 3.56
CA GLU A 61 -23.22 -1.49 4.20
C GLU A 61 -23.24 -1.95 5.67
N ASP A 62 -22.40 -2.96 5.99
CA ASP A 62 -22.24 -3.48 7.35
C ASP A 62 -21.33 -2.63 8.24
N GLY A 63 -20.82 -1.51 7.75
CA GLY A 63 -19.93 -0.62 8.50
C GLY A 63 -18.47 -1.11 8.59
N ILE A 64 -18.01 -1.93 7.66
CA ILE A 64 -16.59 -2.33 7.58
C ILE A 64 -15.86 -1.39 6.64
N ALA A 65 -14.84 -0.72 7.15
CA ALA A 65 -13.94 0.07 6.31
C ALA A 65 -12.91 -0.85 5.65
N VAL A 66 -12.89 -0.89 4.33
CA VAL A 66 -11.94 -1.67 3.53
C VAL A 66 -10.82 -0.75 3.07
N VAL A 67 -9.61 -1.03 3.54
CA VAL A 67 -8.39 -0.27 3.25
C VAL A 67 -7.52 -1.10 2.31
N PRO A 68 -7.33 -0.66 1.06
CA PRO A 68 -6.48 -1.38 0.11
C PRO A 68 -5.00 -1.23 0.45
N VAL A 69 -4.27 -2.34 0.31
CA VAL A 69 -2.81 -2.44 0.45
C VAL A 69 -2.30 -3.14 -0.81
N GLU A 70 -2.16 -2.37 -1.88
CA GLU A 70 -1.84 -2.89 -3.21
C GLU A 70 -0.42 -2.47 -3.64
N GLY A 71 0.29 -3.38 -4.32
CA GLY A 71 1.61 -3.11 -4.85
C GLY A 71 2.73 -3.10 -3.78
N MET A 72 3.84 -2.45 -4.09
CA MET A 72 5.04 -2.49 -3.26
C MET A 72 4.92 -1.60 -2.02
N LEU A 73 5.35 -2.12 -0.87
CA LEU A 73 5.42 -1.38 0.39
C LEU A 73 6.76 -0.65 0.52
N VAL A 74 6.73 0.63 0.90
CA VAL A 74 7.92 1.47 1.05
C VAL A 74 7.91 2.23 2.36
N ALA A 75 9.10 2.52 2.91
CA ALA A 75 9.23 3.29 4.14
C ALA A 75 8.66 4.70 4.00
N ARG A 76 8.89 5.32 2.85
CA ARG A 76 8.33 6.63 2.46
C ARG A 76 8.19 6.68 0.94
N ALA A 77 7.00 7.02 0.49
CA ALA A 77 6.77 7.24 -0.93
C ALA A 77 7.23 8.65 -1.33
N ASP A 78 8.13 8.71 -2.31
CA ASP A 78 8.32 9.92 -3.11
C ASP A 78 7.26 9.99 -4.22
N TRP A 79 7.26 11.09 -4.97
CA TRP A 79 6.30 11.29 -6.06
C TRP A 79 6.31 10.16 -7.08
N LEU A 80 7.50 9.58 -7.36
CA LEU A 80 7.66 8.49 -8.32
C LEU A 80 7.10 7.17 -7.79
N SER A 81 7.37 6.84 -6.53
CA SER A 81 6.83 5.62 -5.89
C SER A 81 5.29 5.66 -5.86
N ARG A 82 4.70 6.83 -5.60
CA ARG A 82 3.24 7.02 -5.64
C ARG A 82 2.68 6.84 -7.04
N LEU A 83 3.34 7.41 -8.05
CA LEU A 83 2.94 7.23 -9.45
C LEU A 83 2.96 5.76 -9.89
N LEU A 84 3.82 4.95 -9.28
CA LEU A 84 3.94 3.52 -9.52
C LEU A 84 3.00 2.68 -8.63
N GLY A 85 2.14 3.31 -7.84
CA GLY A 85 1.19 2.63 -6.97
C GLY A 85 1.80 2.03 -5.69
N ALA A 86 2.98 2.52 -5.27
CA ALA A 86 3.55 2.06 -4.01
C ALA A 86 2.78 2.61 -2.80
N VAL A 87 2.61 1.78 -1.80
CA VAL A 87 2.00 2.13 -0.52
C VAL A 87 3.11 2.44 0.49
N ASP A 88 3.12 3.65 1.04
CA ASP A 88 4.04 3.96 2.13
C ASP A 88 3.44 3.64 3.50
N TYR A 89 4.31 3.21 4.43
CA TYR A 89 3.86 2.83 5.77
C TYR A 89 3.15 3.95 6.53
N PRO A 90 3.66 5.21 6.57
CA PRO A 90 2.94 6.29 7.22
C PRO A 90 1.55 6.54 6.63
N GLY A 91 1.43 6.57 5.30
CA GLY A 91 0.14 6.75 4.63
C GLY A 91 -0.83 5.60 4.90
N LEU A 92 -0.34 4.36 5.05
CA LEU A 92 -1.18 3.23 5.47
C LEU A 92 -1.73 3.44 6.87
N LEU A 93 -0.88 3.83 7.83
CA LEU A 93 -1.31 4.10 9.21
C LEU A 93 -2.34 5.22 9.28
N ASP A 94 -2.14 6.29 8.52
CA ASP A 94 -3.08 7.42 8.48
C ASP A 94 -4.43 7.00 7.91
N ARG A 95 -4.47 6.23 6.82
CA ARG A 95 -5.71 5.67 6.27
C ARG A 95 -6.46 4.80 7.28
N VAL A 96 -5.77 3.96 8.04
CA VAL A 96 -6.41 3.12 9.07
C VAL A 96 -6.95 3.96 10.22
N ARG A 97 -6.24 5.00 10.67
CA ARG A 97 -6.74 5.94 11.68
C ARG A 97 -8.01 6.66 11.20
N GLU A 98 -7.96 7.21 9.99
CA GLU A 98 -9.11 7.89 9.38
C GLU A 98 -10.31 6.96 9.25
N ALA A 99 -10.07 5.70 8.83
CA ALA A 99 -11.11 4.70 8.73
C ALA A 99 -11.78 4.42 10.09
N TYR A 100 -10.99 4.24 11.16
CA TYR A 100 -11.54 4.08 12.50
C TYR A 100 -12.22 5.33 13.05
N ALA A 101 -11.78 6.52 12.67
CA ALA A 101 -12.39 7.79 13.08
C ALA A 101 -13.73 8.07 12.37
N ALA A 102 -14.01 7.39 11.25
CA ALA A 102 -15.21 7.63 10.48
C ALA A 102 -16.50 7.16 11.20
N PRO A 103 -17.58 7.96 11.15
CA PRO A 103 -18.84 7.58 11.76
C PRO A 103 -19.40 6.27 11.20
N GLY A 104 -19.90 5.41 12.08
CA GLY A 104 -20.54 4.14 11.70
C GLY A 104 -19.58 3.00 11.35
N VAL A 105 -18.26 3.23 11.33
CA VAL A 105 -17.29 2.17 11.12
C VAL A 105 -17.20 1.27 12.36
N ARG A 106 -17.40 -0.03 12.15
CA ARG A 106 -17.43 -1.07 13.20
C ARG A 106 -16.15 -1.90 13.23
N GLY A 107 -15.36 -1.86 12.18
CA GLY A 107 -14.09 -2.59 12.03
C GLY A 107 -13.39 -2.20 10.75
N VAL A 108 -12.11 -2.56 10.64
CA VAL A 108 -11.28 -2.33 9.45
C VAL A 108 -10.85 -3.66 8.84
N LEU A 109 -10.92 -3.75 7.53
CA LEU A 109 -10.40 -4.85 6.73
C LEU A 109 -9.26 -4.32 5.84
N LEU A 110 -8.06 -4.83 6.04
CA LEU A 110 -6.96 -4.64 5.10
C LEU A 110 -7.15 -5.60 3.92
N GLU A 111 -7.37 -5.08 2.74
CA GLU A 111 -7.46 -5.86 1.50
C GLU A 111 -6.08 -5.84 0.84
N ILE A 112 -5.38 -6.96 0.88
CA ILE A 112 -3.95 -7.03 0.58
C ILE A 112 -3.73 -7.77 -0.73
N ASP A 113 -3.08 -7.09 -1.69
CA ASP A 113 -2.49 -7.66 -2.89
C ASP A 113 -1.09 -7.07 -3.08
N SER A 114 -0.11 -7.66 -2.41
CA SER A 114 1.23 -7.07 -2.30
C SER A 114 2.33 -8.12 -2.23
N PRO A 115 3.40 -7.96 -3.01
CA PRO A 115 4.59 -8.81 -2.93
C PRO A 115 5.46 -8.51 -1.70
N GLY A 116 5.12 -7.49 -0.91
CA GLY A 116 5.94 -6.97 0.16
C GLY A 116 6.69 -5.70 -0.23
N GLY A 117 7.84 -5.45 0.38
CA GLY A 117 8.59 -4.23 0.09
C GLY A 117 9.78 -3.97 0.99
N GLU A 118 10.02 -2.70 1.32
CA GLU A 118 11.17 -2.28 2.14
C GLU A 118 11.04 -2.79 3.58
N VAL A 119 12.14 -3.33 4.13
CA VAL A 119 12.22 -3.71 5.55
C VAL A 119 12.31 -2.48 6.45
N ALA A 120 12.93 -1.40 5.94
CA ALA A 120 13.04 -0.14 6.67
C ALA A 120 11.66 0.41 7.01
N GLY A 121 11.38 0.63 8.29
CA GLY A 121 10.10 1.13 8.78
C GLY A 121 8.98 0.08 8.90
N LEU A 122 9.21 -1.17 8.47
CA LEU A 122 8.19 -2.22 8.57
C LEU A 122 7.78 -2.49 10.02
N PHE A 123 8.75 -2.69 10.91
CA PHE A 123 8.45 -3.01 12.31
C PHE A 123 7.78 -1.84 13.02
N ASP A 124 8.22 -0.60 12.75
CA ASP A 124 7.57 0.61 13.26
C ASP A 124 6.11 0.70 12.77
N ALA A 125 5.87 0.33 11.52
CA ALA A 125 4.51 0.30 10.94
C ALA A 125 3.65 -0.78 11.60
N MET A 126 4.20 -1.96 11.86
CA MET A 126 3.49 -3.04 12.56
C MET A 126 3.12 -2.62 13.98
N GLU A 127 4.05 -2.02 14.73
CA GLU A 127 3.80 -1.48 16.07
C GLU A 127 2.75 -0.35 16.05
N GLY A 128 2.88 0.58 15.09
CA GLY A 128 1.91 1.66 14.89
C GLY A 128 0.51 1.14 14.58
N LEU A 129 0.40 0.13 13.72
CA LEU A 129 -0.88 -0.50 13.38
C LEU A 129 -1.50 -1.23 14.58
N ALA A 130 -0.68 -1.93 15.38
CA ALA A 130 -1.11 -2.57 16.62
C ALA A 130 -1.63 -1.55 17.64
N ALA A 131 -0.94 -0.42 17.78
CA ALA A 131 -1.37 0.67 18.67
C ALA A 131 -2.71 1.28 18.22
N ILE A 132 -2.87 1.59 16.93
CA ILE A 132 -4.12 2.12 16.37
C ILE A 132 -5.28 1.14 16.62
N ARG A 133 -5.07 -0.16 16.38
CA ARG A 133 -6.08 -1.20 16.64
C ARG A 133 -6.47 -1.24 18.12
N ALA A 134 -5.48 -1.22 19.02
CA ALA A 134 -5.72 -1.25 20.46
C ALA A 134 -6.50 0.00 20.93
N GLU A 135 -6.13 1.18 20.45
CA GLU A 135 -6.83 2.44 20.76
C GLU A 135 -8.26 2.44 20.24
N ALA A 136 -8.48 1.95 19.03
CA ALA A 136 -9.81 1.88 18.43
C ALA A 136 -10.74 0.90 19.16
N GLY A 137 -10.22 -0.15 19.78
CA GLY A 137 -11.00 -1.20 20.46
C GLY A 137 -11.97 -1.93 19.54
N ARG A 138 -11.73 -1.92 18.25
CA ARG A 138 -12.54 -2.52 17.17
C ARG A 138 -11.71 -3.46 16.33
N PRO A 139 -12.32 -4.48 15.70
CA PRO A 139 -11.59 -5.48 14.94
C PRO A 139 -10.78 -4.89 13.79
N LEU A 140 -9.55 -5.37 13.64
CA LEU A 140 -8.72 -5.25 12.44
C LEU A 140 -8.57 -6.63 11.82
N TRP A 141 -9.06 -6.81 10.61
CA TRP A 141 -8.86 -8.04 9.85
C TRP A 141 -8.01 -7.77 8.62
N ALA A 142 -7.41 -8.81 8.08
CA ALA A 142 -6.71 -8.77 6.80
C ALA A 142 -7.24 -9.87 5.89
N VAL A 143 -7.29 -9.60 4.60
CA VAL A 143 -7.57 -10.60 3.57
C VAL A 143 -6.47 -10.52 2.51
N ALA A 144 -5.81 -11.65 2.24
CA ALA A 144 -4.98 -11.82 1.06
C ALA A 144 -5.91 -12.07 -0.13
N SER A 145 -6.03 -11.07 -1.02
CA SER A 145 -6.88 -11.15 -2.21
C SER A 145 -6.24 -12.06 -3.26
N ASP A 146 -5.01 -11.73 -3.68
CA ASP A 146 -4.21 -12.55 -4.56
C ASP A 146 -2.83 -12.86 -3.95
N LEU A 147 -2.21 -11.89 -3.29
CA LEU A 147 -0.87 -12.05 -2.71
C LEU A 147 -0.71 -11.23 -1.42
N ALA A 148 -0.19 -11.86 -0.37
CA ALA A 148 0.28 -11.18 0.84
C ALA A 148 1.62 -11.77 1.25
N ALA A 149 2.70 -11.36 0.55
CA ALA A 149 4.03 -11.92 0.77
C ALA A 149 4.92 -10.99 1.60
N SER A 150 5.86 -11.58 2.34
CA SER A 150 6.97 -10.86 2.96
C SER A 150 6.53 -9.70 3.87
N ALA A 151 6.90 -8.44 3.59
CA ALA A 151 6.50 -7.28 4.38
C ALA A 151 4.97 -7.11 4.44
N ALA A 152 4.23 -7.47 3.39
CA ALA A 152 2.78 -7.44 3.39
C ALA A 152 2.18 -8.47 4.34
N TYR A 153 2.79 -9.65 4.44
CA TYR A 153 2.43 -10.61 5.47
C TYR A 153 2.75 -10.10 6.88
N GLY A 154 3.87 -9.37 7.05
CA GLY A 154 4.18 -8.68 8.31
C GLY A 154 3.04 -7.74 8.72
N ILE A 155 2.57 -6.89 7.82
CA ILE A 155 1.41 -6.01 8.06
C ILE A 155 0.14 -6.84 8.36
N ALA A 156 -0.14 -7.89 7.58
CA ALA A 156 -1.30 -8.76 7.81
C ALA A 156 -1.26 -9.43 9.19
N SER A 157 -0.08 -9.80 9.69
CA SER A 157 0.10 -10.53 10.95
C SER A 157 -0.31 -9.71 12.19
N VAL A 158 -0.46 -8.39 12.07
CA VAL A 158 -0.96 -7.50 13.12
C VAL A 158 -2.47 -7.62 13.29
N ALA A 159 -3.18 -8.12 12.29
CA ALA A 159 -4.64 -8.25 12.33
C ALA A 159 -5.11 -9.34 13.31
N ASP A 160 -6.33 -9.19 13.83
CA ASP A 160 -6.99 -10.19 14.69
C ASP A 160 -7.29 -11.49 13.94
N ARG A 161 -7.49 -11.39 12.61
CA ARG A 161 -7.69 -12.51 11.70
C ARG A 161 -7.09 -12.23 10.33
N ILE A 162 -6.52 -13.27 9.75
CA ILE A 162 -6.06 -13.27 8.36
C ILE A 162 -6.96 -14.24 7.60
N LEU A 163 -7.55 -13.74 6.52
CA LEU A 163 -8.35 -14.51 5.58
C LEU A 163 -7.55 -14.64 4.27
N VAL A 164 -7.80 -15.73 3.56
CA VAL A 164 -7.16 -15.97 2.26
C VAL A 164 -8.28 -16.32 1.28
N THR A 165 -8.28 -15.72 0.10
CA THR A 165 -9.19 -16.11 -0.97
C THR A 165 -8.79 -17.47 -1.53
N ARG A 166 -9.64 -18.08 -2.38
CA ARG A 166 -9.33 -19.39 -2.99
C ARG A 166 -8.10 -19.35 -3.90
N THR A 167 -7.70 -18.18 -4.35
CA THR A 167 -6.59 -17.93 -5.28
C THR A 167 -5.41 -17.20 -4.63
N GLY A 168 -5.58 -16.69 -3.42
CA GLY A 168 -4.56 -15.98 -2.65
C GLY A 168 -3.65 -16.87 -1.84
#